data_d60798ddbd0c9e2d4ab93cdfb4058df5
#
_entry.id   d60798ddbd0c9e2d4ab93cdfb4058df5
#
_cell.length_a   1.000
_cell.length_b   1.000
_cell.length_c   1.000
_cell.angle_alpha   90.00
_cell.angle_beta   90.00
_cell.angle_gamma   90.00
#
_symmetry.space_group_name_H-M   'P 1'
#
loop_
_entity.id
_entity.type
_entity.pdbx_description
1 polymer ?
#
loop_
_entity_poly.entity_id
_entity_poly.type
_entity_poly.pdbx_seq_one_letter_code
_entity_poly.pdbx_strand_id
1 'polypeptide(L)'
;MISGQSGCFVAFWIAIVQGVTGLVAAPMSFEADAKPFLAKYCTGCHGFEKQKADLNLEAFSENVALYKDREIWETVRDLLVEREMPPEDKTQPSEEERIQIVQFINEELAKFDCDEIGRPGRVTIRRLNRAEYDNTIRDLMGVDFKPADDFPLDEV
;
A
#
# COMPACT_ATOMS: atom_id res chain seq x y z
N MET A 1 -15.74 80.41 -31.50
CA MET A 1 -14.68 80.13 -30.52
C MET A 1 -15.34 79.50 -29.27
N ILE A 2 -15.50 78.23 -29.21
CA ILE A 2 -15.92 77.52 -27.97
C ILE A 2 -15.20 76.16 -27.98
N SER A 3 -14.27 76.05 -27.07
CA SER A 3 -13.48 74.84 -26.84
C SER A 3 -14.31 73.85 -26.06
N GLY A 4 -14.52 72.68 -26.61
CA GLY A 4 -15.17 71.56 -25.93
C GLY A 4 -14.09 70.58 -25.39
N GLN A 5 -14.00 70.47 -24.08
CA GLN A 5 -13.19 69.45 -23.43
C GLN A 5 -14.02 68.20 -23.20
N SER A 6 -13.72 67.12 -23.95
CA SER A 6 -14.24 65.78 -23.70
C SER A 6 -13.38 65.11 -22.62
N GLY A 7 -13.98 65.00 -21.43
CA GLY A 7 -13.40 64.21 -20.33
C GLY A 7 -13.59 62.71 -20.57
N CYS A 8 -12.53 61.97 -20.74
CA CYS A 8 -12.52 60.53 -20.85
C CYS A 8 -12.49 59.93 -19.44
N PHE A 9 -13.67 59.42 -18.97
CA PHE A 9 -13.72 58.65 -17.73
C PHE A 9 -13.21 57.24 -17.98
N VAL A 10 -11.96 57.01 -17.64
CA VAL A 10 -11.41 55.63 -17.58
C VAL A 10 -11.93 54.99 -16.30
N ALA A 11 -12.94 54.13 -16.46
CA ALA A 11 -13.42 53.30 -15.36
C ALA A 11 -12.38 52.21 -15.09
N PHE A 12 -11.66 52.33 -13.99
CA PHE A 12 -10.68 51.34 -13.53
C PHE A 12 -11.43 50.19 -12.86
N TRP A 13 -11.67 49.13 -13.61
CA TRP A 13 -12.18 47.90 -13.05
C TRP A 13 -11.06 47.16 -12.31
N ILE A 14 -11.05 47.28 -10.97
CA ILE A 14 -10.21 46.45 -10.13
C ILE A 14 -10.86 45.06 -10.07
N ALA A 15 -10.37 44.12 -10.83
CA ALA A 15 -10.73 42.70 -10.69
C ALA A 15 -10.12 42.18 -9.39
N ILE A 16 -10.93 42.00 -8.38
CA ILE A 16 -10.56 41.32 -7.14
C ILE A 16 -10.44 39.82 -7.52
N VAL A 17 -9.25 39.35 -7.83
CA VAL A 17 -8.95 37.94 -7.89
C VAL A 17 -8.94 37.40 -6.47
N GLN A 18 -10.06 36.88 -6.02
CA GLN A 18 -10.11 36.11 -4.78
C GLN A 18 -9.34 34.81 -5.02
N GLY A 19 -8.11 34.80 -4.52
CA GLY A 19 -7.30 33.60 -4.46
C GLY A 19 -8.02 32.54 -3.62
N VAL A 20 -8.55 31.51 -4.25
CA VAL A 20 -8.99 30.30 -3.59
C VAL A 20 -7.73 29.64 -3.05
N THR A 21 -7.34 29.99 -1.83
CA THR A 21 -6.34 29.22 -1.09
C THR A 21 -6.99 27.87 -0.79
N GLY A 22 -6.79 26.90 -1.68
CA GLY A 22 -7.14 25.52 -1.41
C GLY A 22 -6.43 25.11 -0.13
N LEU A 23 -7.18 24.77 0.88
CA LEU A 23 -6.68 24.16 2.11
C LEU A 23 -6.10 22.80 1.68
N VAL A 24 -4.80 22.76 1.40
CA VAL A 24 -4.10 21.49 1.24
C VAL A 24 -4.03 20.92 2.66
N ALA A 25 -4.80 19.87 2.92
CA ALA A 25 -4.71 19.14 4.17
C ALA A 25 -3.24 18.68 4.34
N ALA A 26 -2.73 18.85 5.57
CA ALA A 26 -1.40 18.35 5.87
C ALA A 26 -1.35 16.83 5.62
N PRO A 27 -0.23 16.28 5.11
CA PRO A 27 -0.11 14.84 4.92
C PRO A 27 -0.30 14.12 6.27
N MET A 28 -1.09 13.05 6.26
CA MET A 28 -1.29 12.22 7.44
C MET A 28 0.03 11.58 7.88
N SER A 29 0.22 11.49 9.20
CA SER A 29 1.35 10.77 9.79
C SER A 29 0.88 9.49 10.48
N PHE A 30 1.79 8.51 10.60
CA PHE A 30 1.47 7.28 11.30
C PHE A 30 1.11 7.52 12.77
N GLU A 31 1.95 8.25 13.51
CA GLU A 31 1.80 8.44 14.95
C GLU A 31 0.66 9.38 15.32
N ALA A 32 0.43 10.46 14.53
CA ALA A 32 -0.59 11.43 14.86
C ALA A 32 -2.00 11.05 14.38
N ASP A 33 -2.09 10.29 13.29
CA ASP A 33 -3.37 10.04 12.61
C ASP A 33 -3.71 8.56 12.50
N ALA A 34 -2.82 7.73 11.93
CA ALA A 34 -3.11 6.33 11.68
C ALA A 34 -3.19 5.51 12.98
N LYS A 35 -2.25 5.71 13.88
CA LYS A 35 -2.18 4.98 15.17
C LYS A 35 -3.41 5.25 16.07
N PRO A 36 -3.89 6.47 16.26
CA PRO A 36 -5.15 6.72 16.97
C PRO A 36 -6.36 6.07 16.29
N PHE A 37 -6.40 6.04 14.95
CA PHE A 37 -7.45 5.35 14.21
C PHE A 37 -7.41 3.85 14.49
N LEU A 38 -6.24 3.22 14.38
CA LEU A 38 -6.06 1.80 14.67
C LEU A 38 -6.43 1.47 16.11
N ALA A 39 -6.02 2.30 17.07
CA ALA A 39 -6.35 2.12 18.49
C ALA A 39 -7.85 2.15 18.73
N LYS A 40 -8.56 3.04 18.05
CA LYS A 40 -10.00 3.22 18.21
C LYS A 40 -10.84 2.11 17.59
N TYR A 41 -10.42 1.58 16.45
CA TYR A 41 -11.26 0.70 15.61
C TYR A 41 -10.73 -0.72 15.45
N CYS A 42 -9.44 -0.97 15.62
CA CYS A 42 -8.80 -2.21 15.20
C CYS A 42 -8.16 -3.00 16.35
N THR A 43 -7.37 -2.34 17.22
CA THR A 43 -6.50 -3.02 18.20
C THR A 43 -7.26 -3.76 19.28
N GLY A 44 -8.51 -3.42 19.55
CA GLY A 44 -9.37 -4.19 20.45
C GLY A 44 -9.61 -5.64 20.01
N CYS A 45 -9.32 -5.97 18.74
CA CYS A 45 -9.37 -7.32 18.19
C CYS A 45 -8.05 -7.77 17.56
N HIS A 46 -7.23 -6.82 17.10
CA HIS A 46 -5.97 -7.05 16.39
C HIS A 46 -4.82 -6.32 17.11
N GLY A 47 -4.64 -6.59 18.39
CA GLY A 47 -3.61 -6.00 19.27
C GLY A 47 -2.86 -7.06 20.03
N PHE A 48 -2.00 -6.64 20.98
CA PHE A 48 -1.16 -7.55 21.77
C PHE A 48 -1.98 -8.53 22.62
N GLU A 49 -3.08 -8.09 23.22
CA GLU A 49 -3.90 -8.94 24.07
C GLU A 49 -4.80 -9.91 23.28
N LYS A 50 -5.14 -9.54 22.06
CA LYS A 50 -6.05 -10.30 21.20
C LYS A 50 -5.66 -10.16 19.75
N GLN A 51 -5.24 -11.27 19.16
CA GLN A 51 -4.75 -11.33 17.78
C GLN A 51 -5.67 -12.18 16.92
N LYS A 52 -6.87 -11.64 16.61
CA LYS A 52 -7.76 -12.32 15.67
C LYS A 52 -7.09 -12.44 14.30
N ALA A 53 -7.22 -13.60 13.66
CA ALA A 53 -6.57 -13.92 12.39
C ALA A 53 -5.04 -13.78 12.45
N ASP A 54 -4.44 -14.00 13.62
CA ASP A 54 -2.99 -13.87 13.86
C ASP A 54 -2.42 -12.49 13.50
N LEU A 55 -3.29 -11.47 13.46
CA LEU A 55 -2.92 -10.09 13.11
C LEU A 55 -2.75 -9.24 14.36
N ASN A 56 -1.60 -8.57 14.46
CA ASN A 56 -1.30 -7.59 15.51
C ASN A 56 -0.93 -6.24 14.89
N LEU A 57 -1.89 -5.31 14.88
CA LEU A 57 -1.70 -3.96 14.35
C LEU A 57 -1.01 -3.00 15.33
N GLU A 58 -0.91 -3.35 16.63
CA GLU A 58 -0.14 -2.56 17.60
C GLU A 58 1.37 -2.74 17.45
N ALA A 59 1.82 -3.80 16.76
CA ALA A 59 3.23 -4.03 16.49
C ALA A 59 3.83 -3.03 15.48
N PHE A 60 2.97 -2.34 14.72
CA PHE A 60 3.41 -1.36 13.73
C PHE A 60 3.67 0.00 14.36
N SER A 61 4.71 0.68 13.86
CA SER A 61 5.14 2.01 14.31
C SER A 61 5.69 2.80 13.13
N GLU A 62 5.90 4.11 13.32
CA GLU A 62 6.45 5.01 12.30
C GLU A 62 7.82 4.54 11.74
N ASN A 63 8.58 3.79 12.54
CA ASN A 63 9.88 3.25 12.13
C ASN A 63 9.78 1.93 11.35
N VAL A 64 8.58 1.35 11.25
CA VAL A 64 8.33 0.14 10.47
C VAL A 64 7.63 0.55 9.20
N ALA A 65 8.36 0.51 8.09
CA ALA A 65 7.81 0.85 6.81
C ALA A 65 6.66 -0.13 6.44
N LEU A 66 5.46 0.40 6.23
CA LEU A 66 4.26 -0.39 5.94
C LEU A 66 4.45 -1.25 4.67
N TYR A 67 5.24 -0.77 3.71
CA TYR A 67 5.50 -1.50 2.47
C TYR A 67 6.25 -2.82 2.68
N LYS A 68 6.93 -3.04 3.83
CA LYS A 68 7.59 -4.32 4.13
C LYS A 68 6.58 -5.42 4.42
N ASP A 69 5.45 -5.04 5.00
CA ASP A 69 4.33 -5.93 5.30
C ASP A 69 3.15 -5.64 4.36
N ARG A 70 3.49 -5.40 3.10
CA ARG A 70 2.59 -4.94 2.04
C ARG A 70 1.30 -5.74 1.96
N GLU A 71 1.41 -7.05 1.98
CA GLU A 71 0.27 -7.97 1.84
C GLU A 71 -0.75 -7.78 2.97
N ILE A 72 -0.27 -7.55 4.18
CA ILE A 72 -1.12 -7.24 5.35
C ILE A 72 -1.86 -5.93 5.13
N TRP A 73 -1.14 -4.88 4.74
CA TRP A 73 -1.72 -3.55 4.60
C TRP A 73 -2.63 -3.41 3.37
N GLU A 74 -2.37 -4.13 2.30
CA GLU A 74 -3.29 -4.25 1.18
C GLU A 74 -4.60 -4.91 1.63
N THR A 75 -4.53 -5.99 2.39
CA THR A 75 -5.71 -6.65 2.96
C THR A 75 -6.48 -5.73 3.92
N VAL A 76 -5.80 -5.02 4.81
CA VAL A 76 -6.43 -4.05 5.73
C VAL A 76 -7.15 -2.96 4.95
N ARG A 77 -6.52 -2.40 3.91
CA ARG A 77 -7.11 -1.39 3.02
C ARG A 77 -8.38 -1.91 2.34
N ASP A 78 -8.31 -3.09 1.75
CA ASP A 78 -9.41 -3.67 0.98
C ASP A 78 -10.62 -3.94 1.87
N LEU A 79 -10.42 -4.53 3.05
CA LEU A 79 -11.47 -4.76 4.03
C LEU A 79 -12.10 -3.44 4.56
N LEU A 80 -11.32 -2.37 4.65
CA LEU A 80 -11.83 -1.03 4.98
C LEU A 80 -12.69 -0.46 3.84
N VAL A 81 -12.26 -0.62 2.59
CA VAL A 81 -13.00 -0.16 1.40
C VAL A 81 -14.30 -0.93 1.23
N GLU A 82 -14.28 -2.23 1.42
CA GLU A 82 -15.44 -3.13 1.33
C GLU A 82 -16.38 -3.03 2.54
N ARG A 83 -15.95 -2.30 3.58
CA ARG A 83 -16.69 -2.13 4.84
C ARG A 83 -16.91 -3.44 5.61
N GLU A 84 -16.08 -4.43 5.37
CA GLU A 84 -16.07 -5.67 6.14
C GLU A 84 -15.40 -5.49 7.51
N MET A 85 -14.52 -4.49 7.63
CA MET A 85 -13.88 -4.12 8.89
C MET A 85 -14.05 -2.63 9.20
N PRO A 86 -14.30 -2.28 10.47
CA PRO A 86 -14.69 -3.15 11.59
C PRO A 86 -16.01 -3.89 11.34
N PRO A 87 -16.27 -5.05 12.02
CA PRO A 87 -17.55 -5.75 11.91
C PRO A 87 -18.73 -4.85 12.28
N GLU A 88 -19.90 -5.09 11.71
CA GLU A 88 -21.11 -4.23 11.88
C GLU A 88 -21.52 -4.04 13.33
N ASP A 89 -21.24 -5.00 14.22
CA ASP A 89 -21.56 -4.95 15.66
C ASP A 89 -20.56 -4.07 16.46
N LYS A 90 -19.57 -3.48 15.83
CA LYS A 90 -18.54 -2.64 16.43
C LYS A 90 -18.69 -1.18 16.02
N THR A 91 -18.01 -0.31 16.77
CA THR A 91 -17.92 1.12 16.43
C THR A 91 -17.36 1.28 15.03
N GLN A 92 -18.09 2.00 14.18
CA GLN A 92 -17.71 2.26 12.80
C GLN A 92 -16.99 3.61 12.69
N PRO A 93 -15.94 3.73 11.86
CA PRO A 93 -15.38 5.02 11.49
C PRO A 93 -16.37 5.83 10.64
N SER A 94 -16.26 7.17 10.70
CA SER A 94 -16.98 8.01 9.74
C SER A 94 -16.45 7.76 8.33
N GLU A 95 -17.22 8.21 7.33
CA GLU A 95 -16.78 8.05 5.94
C GLU A 95 -15.49 8.83 5.66
N GLU A 96 -15.37 10.02 6.26
CA GLU A 96 -14.17 10.84 6.15
C GLU A 96 -12.95 10.15 6.78
N GLU A 97 -13.10 9.61 8.01
CA GLU A 97 -12.03 8.86 8.69
C GLU A 97 -11.60 7.64 7.84
N ARG A 98 -12.57 6.95 7.23
CA ARG A 98 -12.32 5.78 6.39
C ARG A 98 -11.55 6.15 5.12
N ILE A 99 -11.98 7.20 4.42
CA ILE A 99 -11.30 7.69 3.21
C ILE A 99 -9.86 8.11 3.54
N GLN A 100 -9.68 8.87 4.63
CA GLN A 100 -8.37 9.37 5.02
C GLN A 100 -7.39 8.23 5.33
N ILE A 101 -7.80 7.23 6.11
CA ILE A 101 -6.91 6.11 6.45
C ILE A 101 -6.59 5.24 5.23
N VAL A 102 -7.55 5.01 4.34
CA VAL A 102 -7.33 4.28 3.08
C VAL A 102 -6.34 5.03 2.18
N GLN A 103 -6.49 6.36 2.08
CA GLN A 103 -5.55 7.18 1.33
C GLN A 103 -4.15 7.13 1.94
N PHE A 104 -4.04 7.25 3.26
CA PHE A 104 -2.76 7.13 3.98
C PHE A 104 -2.08 5.79 3.68
N ILE A 105 -2.81 4.67 3.78
CA ILE A 105 -2.25 3.34 3.49
C ILE A 105 -1.74 3.27 2.03
N ASN A 106 -2.51 3.78 1.07
CA ASN A 106 -2.10 3.81 -0.33
C ASN A 106 -0.81 4.64 -0.54
N GLU A 107 -0.71 5.79 0.10
CA GLU A 107 0.48 6.65 0.02
C GLU A 107 1.72 5.97 0.62
N GLU A 108 1.55 5.28 1.77
CA GLU A 108 2.64 4.53 2.40
C GLU A 108 3.10 3.34 1.55
N LEU A 109 2.15 2.60 0.96
CA LEU A 109 2.45 1.49 0.07
C LEU A 109 3.12 1.94 -1.24
N ALA A 110 2.82 3.16 -1.69
CA ALA A 110 3.43 3.75 -2.88
C ALA A 110 4.89 4.22 -2.68
N LYS A 111 5.34 4.35 -1.41
CA LYS A 111 6.74 4.71 -1.09
C LYS A 111 7.73 3.59 -1.36
N PHE A 112 7.25 2.44 -1.80
CA PHE A 112 8.09 1.30 -2.13
C PHE A 112 9.02 1.61 -3.30
N ASP A 113 10.31 1.63 -3.01
CA ASP A 113 11.34 1.81 -4.03
C ASP A 113 11.89 0.45 -4.47
N CYS A 114 11.66 0.11 -5.73
CA CYS A 114 12.18 -1.14 -6.32
C CYS A 114 13.72 -1.18 -6.33
N ASP A 115 14.39 -0.04 -6.26
CA ASP A 115 15.85 0.04 -6.24
C ASP A 115 16.44 -0.30 -4.86
N GLU A 116 15.64 -0.19 -3.78
CA GLU A 116 16.02 -0.62 -2.42
C GLU A 116 15.98 -2.15 -2.25
N ILE A 117 15.26 -2.87 -3.10
CA ILE A 117 15.39 -4.31 -3.14
C ILE A 117 16.76 -4.60 -3.72
N GLY A 118 17.68 -5.01 -2.84
CA GLY A 118 18.94 -5.56 -3.30
C GLY A 118 18.64 -6.56 -4.42
N ARG A 119 19.10 -6.26 -5.63
CA ARG A 119 18.83 -7.07 -6.81
C ARG A 119 19.06 -8.52 -6.42
N PRO A 120 18.06 -9.41 -6.57
CA PRO A 120 18.30 -10.82 -6.33
C PRO A 120 19.53 -11.16 -7.14
N GLY A 121 20.57 -11.66 -6.47
CA GLY A 121 21.84 -11.99 -7.12
C GLY A 121 21.52 -12.80 -8.38
N ARG A 122 22.40 -12.74 -9.36
CA ARG A 122 22.23 -13.47 -10.62
C ARG A 122 21.88 -14.92 -10.29
N VAL A 123 20.62 -15.30 -10.44
CA VAL A 123 20.21 -16.70 -10.33
C VAL A 123 20.85 -17.39 -11.52
N THR A 124 21.93 -18.09 -11.27
CA THR A 124 22.52 -18.97 -12.28
C THR A 124 21.53 -20.11 -12.48
N ILE A 125 20.93 -20.18 -13.66
CA ILE A 125 20.16 -21.36 -14.08
C ILE A 125 21.15 -22.53 -14.04
N ARG A 126 21.00 -23.43 -13.06
CA ARG A 126 21.76 -24.67 -13.00
C ARG A 126 20.94 -25.80 -13.63
N ARG A 127 21.61 -26.74 -14.24
CA ARG A 127 20.97 -27.99 -14.66
C ARG A 127 20.42 -28.72 -13.42
N LEU A 128 19.25 -29.31 -13.58
CA LEU A 128 18.72 -30.22 -12.59
C LEU A 128 19.64 -31.49 -12.60
N ASN A 129 19.99 -32.00 -11.44
CA ASN A 129 20.58 -33.30 -11.34
C ASN A 129 19.54 -34.40 -11.68
N ARG A 130 19.95 -35.64 -11.85
CA ARG A 130 19.09 -36.77 -12.26
C ARG A 130 17.90 -36.93 -11.30
N ALA A 131 18.14 -36.91 -10.00
CA ALA A 131 17.10 -37.07 -8.99
C ALA A 131 16.10 -35.89 -8.97
N GLU A 132 16.60 -34.69 -9.15
CA GLU A 132 15.76 -33.49 -9.25
C GLU A 132 14.88 -33.53 -10.50
N TYR A 133 15.45 -34.00 -11.63
CA TYR A 133 14.71 -34.14 -12.87
C TYR A 133 13.60 -35.20 -12.75
N ASP A 134 13.91 -36.40 -12.25
CA ASP A 134 12.93 -37.47 -12.05
C ASP A 134 11.79 -37.02 -11.10
N ASN A 135 12.14 -36.38 -10.00
CA ASN A 135 11.16 -35.85 -9.08
C ASN A 135 10.25 -34.78 -9.74
N THR A 136 10.85 -33.89 -10.54
CA THR A 136 10.09 -32.86 -11.26
C THR A 136 9.12 -33.48 -12.25
N ILE A 137 9.56 -34.46 -13.04
CA ILE A 137 8.70 -35.16 -14.01
C ILE A 137 7.57 -35.90 -13.28
N ARG A 138 7.88 -36.60 -12.20
CA ARG A 138 6.88 -37.31 -11.41
C ARG A 138 5.83 -36.32 -10.87
N ASP A 139 6.26 -35.18 -10.28
CA ASP A 139 5.38 -34.21 -9.64
C ASP A 139 4.52 -33.45 -10.66
N LEU A 140 5.04 -33.17 -11.86
CA LEU A 140 4.33 -32.48 -12.93
C LEU A 140 3.39 -33.40 -13.73
N MET A 141 3.84 -34.63 -14.00
CA MET A 141 3.16 -35.52 -14.95
C MET A 141 2.37 -36.64 -14.25
N GLY A 142 2.56 -36.83 -12.94
CA GLY A 142 1.94 -37.91 -12.18
C GLY A 142 2.40 -39.30 -12.61
N VAL A 143 3.57 -39.43 -13.21
CA VAL A 143 4.13 -40.70 -13.73
C VAL A 143 5.27 -41.20 -12.86
N ASP A 144 5.32 -42.49 -12.61
CA ASP A 144 6.34 -43.11 -11.76
C ASP A 144 7.38 -43.87 -12.61
N PHE A 145 8.08 -43.15 -13.49
CA PHE A 145 9.23 -43.65 -14.20
C PHE A 145 10.43 -42.71 -14.04
N LYS A 146 11.62 -43.17 -14.32
CA LYS A 146 12.87 -42.44 -14.11
C LYS A 146 13.56 -42.12 -15.44
N PRO A 147 13.13 -41.09 -16.14
CA PRO A 147 13.67 -40.76 -17.47
C PRO A 147 15.13 -40.29 -17.43
N ALA A 148 15.63 -39.88 -16.25
CA ALA A 148 17.01 -39.44 -16.11
C ALA A 148 18.03 -40.61 -15.98
N ASP A 149 17.59 -41.87 -15.90
CA ASP A 149 18.51 -43.01 -15.82
C ASP A 149 19.38 -43.13 -17.09
N ASP A 150 18.85 -42.70 -18.25
CA ASP A 150 19.53 -42.68 -19.52
C ASP A 150 20.40 -41.44 -19.77
N PHE A 151 20.44 -40.50 -18.86
CA PHE A 151 21.23 -39.28 -19.02
C PHE A 151 22.72 -39.52 -18.77
N PRO A 152 23.62 -38.79 -19.46
CA PRO A 152 25.03 -38.79 -19.15
C PRO A 152 25.27 -38.47 -17.66
N LEU A 153 26.35 -39.00 -17.10
CA LEU A 153 26.76 -38.64 -15.75
C LEU A 153 27.01 -37.15 -15.65
N ASP A 154 26.53 -36.53 -14.53
CA ASP A 154 26.85 -35.15 -14.25
C ASP A 154 28.38 -35.05 -14.04
N GLU A 155 29.04 -34.27 -14.90
CA GLU A 155 30.45 -33.95 -14.69
C GLU A 155 30.54 -32.96 -13.53
N VAL A 156 31.34 -33.29 -12.51
CA VAL A 156 31.57 -32.49 -11.29
C VAL A 156 32.64 -31.45 -11.56
#